data_a6a604e673dbae603cca15fa7fdce43a
#
_entry.id   a6a604e673dbae603cca15fa7fdce43a
#
_cell.length_a   1.000
_cell.length_b   1.000
_cell.length_c   1.000
_cell.angle_alpha   90.00
_cell.angle_beta   90.00
_cell.angle_gamma   90.00
#
_symmetry.space_group_name_H-M   'P 1'
#
loop_
_entity.id
_entity.type
_entity.pdbx_description
1 polymer ?
#
loop_
_entity_poly.entity_id
_entity_poly.type
_entity_poly.pdbx_seq_one_letter_code
_entity_poly.pdbx_strand_id
1 'polypeptide(L)'
;GTGTITLGQSGDTIALGSGASSTGFGDTNHFSTTAFYTYLNNTQTVTDNTSTTVAFNTEVFDLGSAFNTSTYSYTPPSTGYYYFEFSLMFKGNANDNLWKANIFLKQGDGSGGFTDFRSYENDFATAYGNKFTTTNGVIANVTSLVPYKIVVFIRDQAGDPAVEGTITNSYFQGYRIA
;
A
#
# COMPACT_ATOMS: atom_id res chain seq x y z
N GLY A 1 28.63 38.06 -5.19
CA GLY A 1 28.72 38.39 -3.78
C GLY A 1 28.10 37.28 -2.95
N THR A 2 28.83 36.80 -1.93
CA THR A 2 28.34 35.84 -0.94
C THR A 2 27.73 36.64 0.21
N GLY A 3 26.54 37.19 0.03
CA GLY A 3 25.80 37.89 1.05
C GLY A 3 24.68 37.03 1.59
N THR A 4 24.53 36.95 2.92
CA THR A 4 23.36 36.37 3.56
C THR A 4 22.28 37.42 3.62
N ILE A 5 21.10 37.15 3.08
CA ILE A 5 19.91 37.97 3.31
C ILE A 5 19.12 37.27 4.40
N THR A 6 19.00 37.91 5.57
CA THR A 6 18.16 37.44 6.66
C THR A 6 16.78 38.09 6.50
N LEU A 7 15.76 37.26 6.29
CA LEU A 7 14.36 37.69 6.19
C LEU A 7 13.62 37.19 7.43
N GLY A 8 13.20 38.12 8.29
CA GLY A 8 12.42 37.83 9.50
C GLY A 8 13.26 37.26 10.66
N GLN A 9 12.59 37.12 11.81
CA GLN A 9 13.12 36.48 13.02
C GLN A 9 12.26 35.24 13.36
N SER A 10 12.68 34.50 14.37
CA SER A 10 11.89 33.35 14.85
C SER A 10 10.45 33.77 15.20
N GLY A 11 9.48 33.18 14.54
CA GLY A 11 8.05 33.50 14.69
C GLY A 11 7.49 34.42 13.62
N ASP A 12 8.29 35.02 12.76
CA ASP A 12 7.82 35.83 11.64
C ASP A 12 7.28 34.95 10.51
N THR A 13 6.22 35.42 9.86
CA THR A 13 5.65 34.79 8.66
C THR A 13 6.05 35.58 7.44
N ILE A 14 6.71 34.91 6.49
CA ILE A 14 6.98 35.48 5.15
C ILE A 14 5.90 34.97 4.20
N ALA A 15 4.98 35.83 3.83
CA ALA A 15 3.94 35.50 2.85
C ALA A 15 4.38 35.89 1.44
N LEU A 16 4.29 34.95 0.50
CA LEU A 16 4.47 35.24 -0.92
C LEU A 16 3.15 35.77 -1.49
N GLY A 17 3.22 36.82 -2.32
CA GLY A 17 2.07 37.30 -3.03
C GLY A 17 1.44 36.25 -3.96
N SER A 18 0.16 36.42 -4.30
CA SER A 18 -0.54 35.55 -5.23
C SER A 18 0.20 35.44 -6.57
N GLY A 19 0.52 34.22 -6.99
CA GLY A 19 1.28 33.92 -8.22
C GLY A 19 2.79 33.95 -8.06
N ALA A 20 3.34 34.29 -6.88
CA ALA A 20 4.76 34.17 -6.61
C ALA A 20 5.15 32.73 -6.26
N SER A 21 6.33 32.28 -6.73
CA SER A 21 6.92 30.99 -6.38
C SER A 21 8.19 31.17 -5.56
N SER A 22 8.43 30.31 -4.58
CA SER A 22 9.72 30.25 -3.89
C SER A 22 10.67 29.37 -4.68
N THR A 23 11.77 29.96 -5.16
CA THR A 23 12.84 29.18 -5.77
C THR A 23 14.10 29.37 -4.92
N GLY A 24 14.66 28.26 -4.41
CA GLY A 24 15.90 28.31 -3.59
C GLY A 24 15.67 28.47 -2.08
N PHE A 25 14.45 28.69 -1.61
CA PHE A 25 14.09 28.38 -0.24
C PHE A 25 13.86 26.86 -0.19
N GLY A 26 14.63 26.14 0.60
CA GLY A 26 14.50 24.69 0.69
C GLY A 26 13.03 24.32 0.78
N ASP A 27 12.62 23.37 -0.03
CA ASP A 27 11.23 22.89 -0.04
C ASP A 27 10.90 22.41 1.37
N THR A 28 10.18 23.23 2.14
CA THR A 28 9.77 22.93 3.51
C THR A 28 8.72 21.83 3.56
N ASN A 29 8.25 21.38 2.40
CA ASN A 29 7.32 20.27 2.25
C ASN A 29 8.04 18.92 2.11
N HIS A 30 9.10 18.67 2.89
CA HIS A 30 9.69 17.35 3.01
C HIS A 30 8.77 16.33 3.71
N PHE A 31 7.68 16.79 4.29
CA PHE A 31 6.65 15.86 4.77
C PHE A 31 5.84 15.38 3.58
N SER A 32 5.85 14.07 3.38
CA SER A 32 4.99 13.47 2.37
C SER A 32 3.54 13.90 2.61
N THR A 33 3.01 14.71 1.68
CA THR A 33 1.59 15.08 1.70
C THR A 33 0.70 13.94 1.21
N THR A 34 1.33 12.83 0.82
CA THR A 34 0.70 11.64 0.30
C THR A 34 1.15 10.42 1.10
N ALA A 35 0.29 9.98 1.99
CA ALA A 35 0.46 8.76 2.74
C ALA A 35 -0.91 8.14 3.01
N PHE A 36 -1.00 6.84 3.09
CA PHE A 36 -2.22 6.14 3.43
C PHE A 36 -1.93 4.97 4.36
N TYR A 37 -2.91 4.63 5.17
CA TYR A 37 -2.95 3.41 5.96
C TYR A 37 -4.37 2.88 5.96
N THR A 38 -4.52 1.69 5.41
CA THR A 38 -5.81 1.00 5.26
C THR A 38 -5.69 -0.42 5.80
N TYR A 39 -6.81 -0.98 6.23
CA TYR A 39 -6.83 -2.35 6.70
C TYR A 39 -8.10 -3.09 6.28
N LEU A 40 -8.01 -4.40 6.34
CA LEU A 40 -9.15 -5.29 6.15
C LEU A 40 -9.94 -5.39 7.46
N ASN A 41 -11.14 -4.82 7.51
CA ASN A 41 -11.93 -4.75 8.74
C ASN A 41 -12.52 -6.11 9.15
N ASN A 42 -12.93 -6.92 8.18
CA ASN A 42 -13.52 -8.23 8.41
C ASN A 42 -12.76 -9.31 7.66
N THR A 43 -12.75 -10.53 8.18
CA THR A 43 -12.17 -11.67 7.46
C THR A 43 -12.81 -11.83 6.09
N GLN A 44 -11.96 -11.89 5.06
CA GLN A 44 -12.35 -12.09 3.67
C GLN A 44 -12.10 -13.55 3.28
N THR A 45 -13.15 -14.27 2.95
CA THR A 45 -13.02 -15.58 2.32
C THR A 45 -12.46 -15.40 0.90
N VAL A 46 -11.51 -16.24 0.54
CA VAL A 46 -10.85 -16.25 -0.77
C VAL A 46 -11.17 -17.58 -1.43
N THR A 47 -11.64 -17.54 -2.66
CA THR A 47 -11.86 -18.80 -3.41
C THR A 47 -10.52 -19.50 -3.60
N ASP A 48 -10.48 -20.78 -3.22
CA ASP A 48 -9.28 -21.60 -3.34
C ASP A 48 -8.73 -21.58 -4.77
N ASN A 49 -7.39 -21.52 -4.87
CA ASN A 49 -6.68 -21.56 -6.14
C ASN A 49 -7.08 -20.45 -7.13
N THR A 50 -7.52 -19.28 -6.62
CA THR A 50 -7.99 -18.16 -7.43
C THR A 50 -7.34 -16.84 -6.96
N SER A 51 -6.88 -16.02 -7.91
CA SER A 51 -6.38 -14.69 -7.61
C SER A 51 -7.49 -13.76 -7.14
N THR A 52 -7.38 -13.24 -5.93
CA THR A 52 -8.40 -12.41 -5.29
C THR A 52 -7.81 -11.10 -4.79
N THR A 53 -8.43 -9.96 -5.10
CA THR A 53 -8.05 -8.66 -4.54
C THR A 53 -8.37 -8.63 -3.04
N VAL A 54 -7.41 -8.21 -2.22
CA VAL A 54 -7.66 -8.00 -0.79
C VAL A 54 -8.47 -6.72 -0.61
N ALA A 55 -9.61 -6.85 0.04
CA ALA A 55 -10.60 -5.78 0.20
C ALA A 55 -10.27 -4.87 1.40
N PHE A 56 -9.17 -4.13 1.35
CA PHE A 56 -8.85 -3.12 2.36
C PHE A 56 -9.91 -2.01 2.37
N ASN A 57 -10.92 -2.18 3.16
CA ASN A 57 -12.16 -1.41 3.14
C ASN A 57 -12.26 -0.34 4.23
N THR A 58 -11.24 -0.21 5.06
CA THR A 58 -11.25 0.77 6.16
C THR A 58 -9.95 1.53 6.18
N GLU A 59 -10.06 2.85 6.16
CA GLU A 59 -8.95 3.77 6.26
C GLU A 59 -8.69 4.15 7.72
N VAL A 60 -7.42 4.14 8.12
CA VAL A 60 -6.97 4.81 9.34
C VAL A 60 -6.69 6.28 9.02
N PHE A 61 -6.01 6.50 7.91
CA PHE A 61 -5.84 7.81 7.29
C PHE A 61 -5.53 7.65 5.79
N ASP A 62 -5.86 8.66 5.01
CA ASP A 62 -5.48 8.84 3.61
C ASP A 62 -5.20 10.32 3.34
N LEU A 63 -3.93 10.70 3.39
CA LEU A 63 -3.48 12.05 3.07
C LEU A 63 -3.45 12.22 1.55
N GLY A 64 -4.33 13.07 1.03
CA GLY A 64 -4.45 13.30 -0.40
C GLY A 64 -5.59 12.55 -1.09
N SER A 65 -6.39 11.78 -0.33
CA SER A 65 -7.57 11.06 -0.83
C SER A 65 -7.24 10.20 -2.06
N ALA A 66 -6.14 9.45 -1.97
CA ALA A 66 -5.58 8.69 -3.07
C ALA A 66 -5.87 7.17 -2.99
N PHE A 67 -6.38 6.70 -1.86
CA PHE A 67 -6.87 5.33 -1.70
C PHE A 67 -8.37 5.26 -1.99
N ASN A 68 -8.79 4.23 -2.70
CA ASN A 68 -10.19 3.99 -3.00
C ASN A 68 -10.66 2.68 -2.37
N THR A 69 -11.50 2.78 -1.35
CA THR A 69 -12.04 1.63 -0.61
C THR A 69 -13.07 0.81 -1.38
N SER A 70 -13.53 1.27 -2.55
CA SER A 70 -14.43 0.51 -3.42
C SER A 70 -13.66 -0.35 -4.44
N THR A 71 -12.49 0.11 -4.89
CA THR A 71 -11.60 -0.63 -5.80
C THR A 71 -10.42 -1.27 -5.07
N TYR A 72 -10.24 -0.93 -3.78
CA TYR A 72 -9.17 -1.41 -2.91
C TYR A 72 -7.77 -1.10 -3.47
N SER A 73 -7.62 0.09 -4.02
CA SER A 73 -6.40 0.51 -4.70
C SER A 73 -5.97 1.92 -4.30
N TYR A 74 -4.66 2.09 -4.23
CA TYR A 74 -4.01 3.39 -4.05
C TYR A 74 -3.60 3.94 -5.41
N THR A 75 -3.95 5.19 -5.70
CA THR A 75 -3.58 5.88 -6.96
C THR A 75 -2.65 7.04 -6.63
N PRO A 76 -1.32 6.91 -6.85
CA PRO A 76 -0.36 7.96 -6.57
C PRO A 76 -0.72 9.27 -7.29
N PRO A 77 -0.82 10.40 -6.60
CA PRO A 77 -1.14 11.68 -7.25
C PRO A 77 0.04 12.27 -8.03
N SER A 78 1.25 11.81 -7.75
CA SER A 78 2.48 12.28 -8.42
C SER A 78 3.44 11.15 -8.67
N THR A 79 4.23 11.25 -9.74
CA THR A 79 5.35 10.37 -10.03
C THR A 79 6.44 10.56 -8.98
N GLY A 80 7.12 9.49 -8.59
CA GLY A 80 8.23 9.53 -7.64
C GLY A 80 8.49 8.21 -6.94
N TYR A 81 9.34 8.25 -5.93
CA TYR A 81 9.64 7.07 -5.12
C TYR A 81 8.67 6.97 -3.96
N TYR A 82 8.07 5.78 -3.80
CA TYR A 82 7.14 5.45 -2.73
C TYR A 82 7.63 4.23 -1.97
N TYR A 83 7.38 4.23 -0.67
CA TYR A 83 7.44 3.02 0.14
C TYR A 83 6.03 2.45 0.25
N PHE A 84 5.87 1.18 -0.07
CA PHE A 84 4.68 0.41 0.19
C PHE A 84 5.00 -0.70 1.17
N GLU A 85 4.12 -0.92 2.13
CA GLU A 85 4.18 -2.04 3.06
C GLU A 85 2.81 -2.65 3.22
N PHE A 86 2.77 -3.95 3.31
CA PHE A 86 1.56 -4.69 3.58
C PHE A 86 1.86 -5.88 4.49
N SER A 87 0.93 -6.15 5.39
CA SER A 87 0.90 -7.35 6.22
C SER A 87 -0.39 -8.09 5.95
N LEU A 88 -0.32 -9.40 5.85
CA LEU A 88 -1.48 -10.25 5.65
C LEU A 88 -1.39 -11.47 6.55
N MET A 89 -2.48 -11.74 7.26
CA MET A 89 -2.67 -12.98 7.99
C MET A 89 -3.57 -13.91 7.18
N PHE A 90 -2.96 -14.96 6.65
CA PHE A 90 -3.68 -16.02 5.97
C PHE A 90 -4.23 -17.04 6.95
N LYS A 91 -5.40 -17.56 6.65
CA LYS A 91 -6.06 -18.60 7.42
C LYS A 91 -6.50 -19.72 6.48
N GLY A 92 -6.08 -20.94 6.76
CA GLY A 92 -6.60 -22.13 6.10
C GLY A 92 -8.05 -22.41 6.49
N ASN A 93 -8.79 -23.10 5.65
CA ASN A 93 -10.16 -23.53 5.93
C ASN A 93 -10.21 -24.53 7.09
N ALA A 94 -9.24 -25.41 7.18
CA ALA A 94 -9.06 -26.33 8.29
C ALA A 94 -7.60 -26.36 8.76
N ASN A 95 -7.33 -27.09 9.84
CA ASN A 95 -5.98 -27.25 10.37
C ASN A 95 -5.06 -27.93 9.36
N ASP A 96 -3.83 -27.41 9.21
CA ASP A 96 -2.75 -27.99 8.43
C ASP A 96 -3.05 -28.18 6.93
N ASN A 97 -3.85 -27.29 6.33
CA ASN A 97 -4.25 -27.43 4.94
C ASN A 97 -3.75 -26.31 4.01
N LEU A 98 -3.10 -25.28 4.55
CA LEU A 98 -2.57 -24.18 3.75
C LEU A 98 -1.30 -24.62 3.00
N TRP A 99 -1.37 -24.65 1.66
CA TRP A 99 -0.26 -25.08 0.80
C TRP A 99 0.49 -23.93 0.14
N LYS A 100 -0.21 -22.86 -0.16
CA LYS A 100 0.36 -21.71 -0.83
C LYS A 100 -0.36 -20.44 -0.36
N ALA A 101 0.43 -19.38 -0.14
CA ALA A 101 -0.08 -18.07 0.21
C ALA A 101 0.77 -17.00 -0.46
N ASN A 102 0.50 -16.74 -1.73
CA ASN A 102 1.25 -15.77 -2.52
C ASN A 102 0.58 -14.41 -2.51
N ILE A 103 1.40 -13.37 -2.48
CA ILE A 103 0.96 -11.98 -2.49
C ILE A 103 1.54 -11.29 -3.71
N PHE A 104 0.73 -10.51 -4.38
CA PHE A 104 1.11 -9.70 -5.52
C PHE A 104 0.77 -8.25 -5.23
N LEU A 105 1.76 -7.38 -5.25
CA LEU A 105 1.54 -5.96 -5.46
C LEU A 105 1.36 -5.77 -6.96
N LYS A 106 0.17 -5.39 -7.39
CA LYS A 106 -0.17 -5.18 -8.80
C LYS A 106 -0.27 -3.70 -9.11
N GLN A 107 0.11 -3.33 -10.33
CA GLN A 107 -0.08 -1.99 -10.88
C GLN A 107 -1.05 -2.02 -12.05
N GLY A 108 -1.81 -0.95 -12.24
CA GLY A 108 -2.67 -0.75 -13.40
C GLY A 108 -1.88 -0.75 -14.71
N ASP A 109 -2.43 -1.35 -15.75
CA ASP A 109 -1.81 -1.48 -17.08
C ASP A 109 -2.19 -0.36 -18.06
N GLY A 110 -2.98 0.62 -17.58
CA GLY A 110 -3.48 1.73 -18.39
C GLY A 110 -4.70 1.40 -19.26
N SER A 111 -5.14 0.14 -19.29
CA SER A 111 -6.32 -0.31 -20.06
C SER A 111 -7.46 -0.81 -19.17
N GLY A 112 -7.34 -0.61 -17.85
CA GLY A 112 -8.30 -1.06 -16.84
C GLY A 112 -7.96 -2.42 -16.23
N GLY A 113 -6.92 -3.09 -16.71
CA GLY A 113 -6.36 -4.29 -16.12
C GLY A 113 -5.23 -3.99 -15.12
N PHE A 114 -4.64 -5.07 -14.60
CA PHE A 114 -3.53 -5.01 -13.65
C PHE A 114 -2.48 -6.06 -13.98
N THR A 115 -1.21 -5.65 -13.91
CA THR A 115 -0.04 -6.52 -14.06
C THR A 115 0.71 -6.65 -12.74
N ASP A 116 1.50 -7.71 -12.59
CA ASP A 116 2.32 -7.92 -11.40
C ASP A 116 3.47 -6.93 -11.38
N PHE A 117 3.52 -6.12 -10.34
CA PHE A 117 4.63 -5.20 -10.06
C PHE A 117 5.68 -5.87 -9.17
N ARG A 118 5.23 -6.60 -8.15
CA ARG A 118 6.06 -7.46 -7.28
C ARG A 118 5.26 -8.68 -6.85
N SER A 119 5.94 -9.81 -6.75
CA SER A 119 5.39 -11.06 -6.20
C SER A 119 6.19 -11.50 -4.99
N TYR A 120 5.49 -12.06 -4.01
CA TYR A 120 6.02 -12.65 -2.79
C TYR A 120 5.39 -14.03 -2.65
N GLU A 121 6.18 -15.05 -2.88
CA GLU A 121 5.68 -16.42 -2.96
C GLU A 121 6.01 -17.18 -1.68
N ASN A 122 5.00 -17.81 -1.11
CA ASN A 122 5.10 -18.66 0.05
C ASN A 122 4.46 -20.00 -0.30
N ASP A 123 5.29 -20.92 -0.76
CA ASP A 123 4.92 -22.31 -1.07
C ASP A 123 5.42 -23.22 0.04
N PHE A 124 4.54 -24.03 0.58
CA PHE A 124 4.85 -24.93 1.69
C PHE A 124 5.05 -26.35 1.18
N ALA A 125 6.16 -26.98 1.53
CA ALA A 125 6.49 -28.35 1.11
C ALA A 125 5.53 -29.41 1.70
N THR A 126 4.93 -29.07 2.84
CA THR A 126 3.83 -29.81 3.49
C THR A 126 2.79 -28.80 3.90
N ALA A 127 1.53 -29.23 4.04
CA ALA A 127 0.48 -28.33 4.51
C ALA A 127 0.91 -27.63 5.81
N TYR A 128 0.87 -26.32 5.79
CA TYR A 128 1.28 -25.46 6.90
C TYR A 128 0.04 -25.12 7.74
N GLY A 129 0.14 -25.17 9.01
CA GLY A 129 -0.87 -24.89 10.03
C GLY A 129 -2.10 -24.08 9.65
N ASN A 130 -2.85 -23.67 10.64
CA ASN A 130 -4.11 -22.96 10.42
C ASN A 130 -3.92 -21.49 10.01
N LYS A 131 -2.80 -20.85 10.43
CA LYS A 131 -2.56 -19.42 10.19
C LYS A 131 -1.09 -19.15 9.84
N PHE A 132 -0.90 -18.21 8.94
CA PHE A 132 0.41 -17.71 8.53
C PHE A 132 0.33 -16.19 8.33
N THR A 133 1.26 -15.46 8.94
CA THR A 133 1.36 -14.00 8.77
C THR A 133 2.66 -13.66 8.07
N THR A 134 2.59 -12.78 7.10
CA THR A 134 3.77 -12.22 6.44
C THR A 134 3.63 -10.72 6.25
N THR A 135 4.72 -10.00 6.46
CA THR A 135 4.84 -8.57 6.21
C THR A 135 5.92 -8.34 5.18
N ASN A 136 5.64 -7.54 4.18
CA ASN A 136 6.55 -7.23 3.10
C ASN A 136 6.53 -5.74 2.80
N GLY A 137 7.69 -5.19 2.44
CA GLY A 137 7.85 -3.81 2.04
C GLY A 137 8.63 -3.68 0.75
N VAL A 138 8.38 -2.62 0.01
CA VAL A 138 9.09 -2.30 -1.23
C VAL A 138 9.21 -0.81 -1.44
N ILE A 139 10.37 -0.35 -1.91
CA ILE A 139 10.54 0.98 -2.49
C ILE A 139 10.35 0.86 -3.99
N ALA A 140 9.45 1.66 -4.52
CA ALA A 140 9.05 1.62 -5.91
C ALA A 140 9.14 3.01 -6.55
N ASN A 141 9.67 3.09 -7.77
CA ASN A 141 9.46 4.26 -8.62
C ASN A 141 8.10 4.09 -9.30
N VAL A 142 7.15 4.93 -8.93
CA VAL A 142 5.76 4.84 -9.41
C VAL A 142 5.43 5.99 -10.36
N THR A 143 4.54 5.73 -11.30
CA THR A 143 3.97 6.73 -12.20
C THR A 143 2.68 7.27 -11.59
N SER A 144 2.46 8.59 -11.68
CA SER A 144 1.21 9.22 -11.25
C SER A 144 0.00 8.63 -11.97
N LEU A 145 -1.13 8.57 -11.27
CA LEU A 145 -2.42 8.08 -11.77
C LEU A 145 -2.47 6.61 -12.17
N VAL A 146 -1.40 5.85 -11.91
CA VAL A 146 -1.40 4.39 -12.06
C VAL A 146 -1.79 3.75 -10.73
N PRO A 147 -2.91 3.03 -10.64
CA PRO A 147 -3.37 2.44 -9.38
C PRO A 147 -2.54 1.21 -8.98
N TYR A 148 -2.36 1.04 -7.67
CA TYR A 148 -1.69 -0.11 -7.04
C TYR A 148 -2.62 -0.81 -6.07
N LYS A 149 -2.64 -2.13 -6.07
CA LYS A 149 -3.44 -2.95 -5.16
C LYS A 149 -2.75 -4.25 -4.77
N ILE A 150 -3.22 -4.84 -3.69
CA ILE A 150 -2.78 -6.15 -3.23
C ILE A 150 -3.74 -7.23 -3.71
N VAL A 151 -3.18 -8.26 -4.32
CA VAL A 151 -3.89 -9.46 -4.76
C VAL A 151 -3.24 -10.66 -4.09
N VAL A 152 -4.01 -11.63 -3.69
CA VAL A 152 -3.55 -12.88 -3.12
C VAL A 152 -3.94 -14.05 -4.00
N PHE A 153 -3.11 -15.09 -3.99
CA PHE A 153 -3.42 -16.40 -4.52
C PHE A 153 -3.14 -17.41 -3.43
N ILE A 154 -4.18 -18.06 -2.94
CA ILE A 154 -4.08 -18.99 -1.82
C ILE A 154 -4.52 -20.35 -2.30
N ARG A 155 -3.82 -21.38 -1.85
CA ARG A 155 -4.18 -22.77 -2.06
C ARG A 155 -4.32 -23.50 -0.74
N ASP A 156 -5.47 -24.12 -0.56
CA ASP A 156 -5.84 -24.87 0.63
C ASP A 156 -6.38 -26.24 0.22
N GLN A 157 -6.13 -27.29 1.03
CA GLN A 157 -6.62 -28.63 0.72
C GLN A 157 -8.09 -28.87 1.07
N ALA A 158 -8.63 -28.05 1.99
CA ALA A 158 -9.94 -28.33 2.59
C ALA A 158 -11.06 -27.43 2.04
N GLY A 159 -10.76 -26.52 1.09
CA GLY A 159 -11.71 -25.60 0.51
C GLY A 159 -11.27 -24.15 0.61
N ASP A 160 -12.19 -23.20 0.64
CA ASP A 160 -11.89 -21.78 0.55
C ASP A 160 -11.16 -21.26 1.81
N PRO A 161 -9.90 -20.79 1.66
CA PRO A 161 -9.15 -20.13 2.73
C PRO A 161 -9.64 -18.69 2.95
N ALA A 162 -8.97 -17.96 3.84
CA ALA A 162 -9.30 -16.58 4.12
C ALA A 162 -8.07 -15.70 4.37
N VAL A 163 -8.25 -14.40 4.21
CA VAL A 163 -7.39 -13.35 4.78
C VAL A 163 -8.10 -12.80 6.03
N GLU A 164 -7.46 -12.90 7.20
CA GLU A 164 -8.05 -12.42 8.44
C GLU A 164 -8.03 -10.91 8.52
N GLY A 165 -9.20 -10.34 8.85
CA GLY A 165 -9.42 -8.92 8.95
C GLY A 165 -9.33 -8.42 10.39
N THR A 166 -8.37 -7.56 10.65
CA THR A 166 -8.28 -6.58 11.74
C THR A 166 -7.13 -5.64 11.42
N ILE A 167 -7.09 -4.47 12.02
CA ILE A 167 -6.01 -3.50 11.84
C ILE A 167 -4.62 -4.06 12.19
N THR A 168 -4.55 -5.05 13.05
CA THR A 168 -3.30 -5.70 13.48
C THR A 168 -2.88 -6.87 12.61
N ASN A 169 -3.80 -7.44 11.82
CA ASN A 169 -3.57 -8.66 11.08
C ASN A 169 -3.30 -8.41 9.59
N SER A 170 -4.15 -7.58 8.97
CA SER A 170 -4.07 -7.38 7.53
C SER A 170 -4.26 -5.92 7.18
N TYR A 171 -3.19 -5.28 6.72
CA TYR A 171 -3.16 -3.87 6.35
C TYR A 171 -2.32 -3.63 5.08
N PHE A 172 -2.56 -2.49 4.46
CA PHE A 172 -1.77 -1.93 3.37
C PHE A 172 -1.54 -0.45 3.63
N GLN A 173 -0.28 -0.04 3.59
CA GLN A 173 0.12 1.33 3.83
C GLN A 173 1.21 1.76 2.85
N GLY A 174 1.38 3.06 2.72
CA GLY A 174 2.46 3.61 1.94
C GLY A 174 2.56 5.12 2.05
N TYR A 175 3.71 5.64 1.63
CA TYR A 175 3.98 7.07 1.58
C TYR A 175 5.01 7.39 0.52
N ARG A 176 4.97 8.62 0.01
CA ARG A 176 5.97 9.13 -0.92
C ARG A 176 7.27 9.46 -0.19
N ILE A 177 8.39 9.02 -0.76
CA ILE A 177 9.73 9.31 -0.24
C ILE A 177 10.31 10.56 -0.91
N ALA A 178 10.18 10.64 -2.26
CA ALA A 178 10.71 11.74 -3.07
C ALA A 178 9.93 11.90 -4.39
#